data_331a763224d4e93172c472df82b7c152
#
_entry.id   331a763224d4e93172c472df82b7c152
#
_cell.length_a   1.000
_cell.length_b   1.000
_cell.length_c   1.000
_cell.angle_alpha   90.00
_cell.angle_beta   90.00
_cell.angle_gamma   90.00
#
_symmetry.space_group_name_H-M   'P 1'
#
loop_
_entity.id
_entity.type
_entity.pdbx_description
1 polymer ?
#
loop_
_entity_poly.entity_id
_entity_poly.type
_entity_poly.pdbx_seq_one_letter_code
_entity_poly.pdbx_strand_id
1 'polypeptide(L)'
;MEYNQKKIGNKIKKRRNELGISQKELAKKTNISPAIMSQHENGDVAISLSKLMEIANVLDTTPNYLLDFKEKSEVNNSMSINSIIDKIVKLKRNTRINFETGVDKAENLFIPLLKNCIEDIVILDIDGKTYYETYKYRENLLNSKIHKIDLLSYNSLAFNPFHYVNSENFECNVKMILELYLGEKLTEKKEKFLFNIISSLFFDNYKSDFHFKLTFPMIYDYIISLGEIKDKEKNALKNEILKDFELFSDENIRRNTVKNDFELNREKNQKDLKGYISNTYYFIVKEENFEKLAPLIRIFFNFVILENTKEMDILFKKITTNKLIVVYDKFDKLGKQAMLEKATGYIMGYGINCAFIANINELKKIYGERNGILSNSNIMKVSKKKMDYIYLKHIDNFLKNSILVKETAFIDEGTVLLGEEGQKELELIDKL
;
A
#
# COMPACT_ATOMS: atom_id res chain seq x y z
N MET A 1 16.66 27.25 13.60
CA MET A 1 15.82 28.34 13.02
C MET A 1 15.31 29.15 14.20
N GLU A 2 15.70 30.40 14.31
CA GLU A 2 15.26 31.27 15.43
C GLU A 2 13.83 31.76 15.17
N TYR A 3 12.95 31.56 16.15
CA TYR A 3 11.59 32.08 16.15
C TYR A 3 11.63 33.60 16.30
N ASN A 4 11.33 34.33 15.22
CA ASN A 4 11.43 35.78 15.21
C ASN A 4 10.03 36.45 15.26
N GLN A 5 9.57 36.73 16.47
CA GLN A 5 8.25 37.33 16.75
C GLN A 5 7.99 38.62 15.96
N LYS A 6 9.01 39.48 15.83
CA LYS A 6 8.89 40.75 15.13
C LYS A 6 8.63 40.59 13.62
N LYS A 7 9.21 39.56 13.00
CA LYS A 7 8.92 39.23 11.60
C LYS A 7 7.49 38.72 11.42
N ILE A 8 7.01 37.88 12.33
CA ILE A 8 5.64 37.38 12.32
C ILE A 8 4.64 38.51 12.47
N GLY A 9 4.84 39.37 13.47
CA GLY A 9 3.98 40.54 13.70
C GLY A 9 3.91 41.47 12.50
N ASN A 10 5.05 41.75 11.87
CA ASN A 10 5.10 42.57 10.66
C ASN A 10 4.32 41.96 9.49
N LYS A 11 4.34 40.63 9.31
CA LYS A 11 3.57 39.93 8.27
C LYS A 11 2.07 39.98 8.54
N ILE A 12 1.67 39.78 9.78
CA ILE A 12 0.26 39.95 10.20
C ILE A 12 -0.22 41.36 9.86
N LYS A 13 0.53 42.38 10.28
CA LYS A 13 0.21 43.77 10.02
C LYS A 13 0.15 44.10 8.53
N LYS A 14 1.12 43.60 7.75
CA LYS A 14 1.16 43.79 6.29
C LYS A 14 -0.09 43.18 5.64
N ARG A 15 -0.39 41.90 5.93
CA ARG A 15 -1.52 41.17 5.32
C ARG A 15 -2.86 41.78 5.72
N ARG A 16 -2.99 42.23 6.99
CA ARG A 16 -4.17 42.94 7.47
C ARG A 16 -4.41 44.24 6.66
N ASN A 17 -3.36 45.01 6.43
CA ASN A 17 -3.44 46.26 5.66
C ASN A 17 -3.78 46.01 4.19
N GLU A 18 -3.24 44.95 3.58
CA GLU A 18 -3.58 44.52 2.20
C GLU A 18 -5.07 44.20 2.04
N LEU A 19 -5.70 43.63 3.09
CA LEU A 19 -7.12 43.33 3.12
C LEU A 19 -8.00 44.51 3.58
N GLY A 20 -7.43 45.64 3.90
CA GLY A 20 -8.17 46.81 4.38
C GLY A 20 -8.81 46.64 5.77
N ILE A 21 -8.40 45.62 6.54
CA ILE A 21 -8.95 45.30 7.86
C ILE A 21 -8.26 46.15 8.94
N SER A 22 -9.03 46.82 9.81
CA SER A 22 -8.46 47.53 10.95
C SER A 22 -7.93 46.56 12.02
N GLN A 23 -6.94 47.02 12.82
CA GLN A 23 -6.40 46.20 13.93
C GLN A 23 -7.49 45.83 14.95
N LYS A 24 -8.45 46.71 15.21
CA LYS A 24 -9.60 46.46 16.10
C LYS A 24 -10.52 45.37 15.53
N GLU A 25 -10.71 45.37 14.22
CA GLU A 25 -11.52 44.38 13.52
C GLU A 25 -10.87 43.01 13.53
N LEU A 26 -9.56 42.92 13.26
CA LEU A 26 -8.81 41.68 13.35
C LEU A 26 -8.86 41.11 14.79
N ALA A 27 -8.64 41.98 15.79
CA ALA A 27 -8.72 41.63 17.20
C ALA A 27 -10.11 41.06 17.57
N LYS A 28 -11.19 41.70 17.12
CA LYS A 28 -12.57 41.23 17.34
C LYS A 28 -12.83 39.86 16.67
N LYS A 29 -12.40 39.67 15.40
CA LYS A 29 -12.61 38.43 14.64
C LYS A 29 -11.82 37.26 15.20
N THR A 30 -10.68 37.50 15.87
CA THR A 30 -9.82 36.47 16.47
C THR A 30 -10.00 36.31 17.98
N ASN A 31 -11.00 37.01 18.55
CA ASN A 31 -11.27 37.03 19.98
C ASN A 31 -10.02 37.33 20.84
N ILE A 32 -9.27 38.34 20.40
CA ILE A 32 -8.08 38.86 21.07
C ILE A 32 -8.36 40.31 21.47
N SER A 33 -7.84 40.79 22.59
CA SER A 33 -7.97 42.21 22.93
C SER A 33 -7.16 43.10 21.97
N PRO A 34 -7.63 44.31 21.61
CA PRO A 34 -6.89 45.20 20.74
C PRO A 34 -5.46 45.51 21.22
N ALA A 35 -5.26 45.57 22.53
CA ALA A 35 -3.92 45.80 23.13
C ALA A 35 -2.99 44.61 22.84
N ILE A 36 -3.46 43.39 23.03
CA ILE A 36 -2.67 42.16 22.75
C ILE A 36 -2.44 42.03 21.24
N MET A 37 -3.42 42.34 20.40
CA MET A 37 -3.21 42.32 18.94
C MET A 37 -2.12 43.31 18.51
N SER A 38 -2.08 44.49 19.13
CA SER A 38 -1.00 45.49 18.91
C SER A 38 0.37 44.93 19.30
N GLN A 39 0.46 44.26 20.46
CA GLN A 39 1.70 43.63 20.93
C GLN A 39 2.13 42.49 20.02
N HIS A 40 1.19 41.72 19.48
CA HIS A 40 1.48 40.66 18.49
C HIS A 40 2.01 41.24 17.17
N GLU A 41 1.39 42.29 16.64
CA GLU A 41 1.85 42.96 15.42
C GLU A 41 3.22 43.64 15.58
N ASN A 42 3.54 44.11 16.77
CA ASN A 42 4.85 44.70 17.09
C ASN A 42 5.92 43.63 17.43
N GLY A 43 5.51 42.39 17.70
CA GLY A 43 6.38 41.33 18.10
C GLY A 43 6.82 41.39 19.57
N ASP A 44 6.09 42.12 20.41
CA ASP A 44 6.38 42.28 21.83
C ASP A 44 5.94 41.07 22.66
N VAL A 45 4.93 40.32 22.17
CA VAL A 45 4.36 39.14 22.81
C VAL A 45 4.27 37.99 21.80
N ALA A 46 4.67 36.83 22.24
CA ALA A 46 4.59 35.60 21.45
C ALA A 46 3.14 35.19 21.13
N ILE A 47 2.90 34.74 19.92
CA ILE A 47 1.60 34.26 19.47
C ILE A 47 1.58 32.72 19.65
N SER A 48 0.58 32.22 20.36
CA SER A 48 0.37 30.77 20.44
C SER A 48 0.00 30.19 19.06
N LEU A 49 0.35 28.93 18.81
CA LEU A 49 0.06 28.30 17.52
C LEU A 49 -1.45 28.32 17.19
N SER A 50 -2.30 28.11 18.19
CA SER A 50 -3.76 28.17 18.03
C SER A 50 -4.21 29.56 17.57
N LYS A 51 -3.70 30.65 18.19
CA LYS A 51 -4.03 32.02 17.81
C LYS A 51 -3.43 32.43 16.47
N LEU A 52 -2.26 31.92 16.13
CA LEU A 52 -1.66 32.11 14.82
C LEU A 52 -2.52 31.50 13.70
N MET A 53 -3.11 30.31 13.93
CA MET A 53 -4.03 29.66 12.98
C MET A 53 -5.32 30.48 12.83
N GLU A 54 -5.91 30.99 13.93
CA GLU A 54 -7.10 31.84 13.88
C GLU A 54 -6.82 33.16 13.10
N ILE A 55 -5.68 33.80 13.37
CA ILE A 55 -5.25 35.00 12.67
C ILE A 55 -5.04 34.71 11.18
N ALA A 56 -4.38 33.63 10.84
CA ALA A 56 -4.15 33.20 9.45
C ALA A 56 -5.46 33.02 8.68
N ASN A 57 -6.44 32.34 9.29
CA ASN A 57 -7.76 32.13 8.70
C ASN A 57 -8.50 33.46 8.44
N VAL A 58 -8.47 34.40 9.40
CA VAL A 58 -9.14 35.71 9.23
C VAL A 58 -8.47 36.56 8.17
N LEU A 59 -7.14 36.39 8.00
CA LEU A 59 -6.34 37.13 7.03
C LEU A 59 -6.28 36.45 5.65
N ASP A 60 -7.06 35.40 5.45
CA ASP A 60 -7.04 34.58 4.20
C ASP A 60 -5.60 34.28 3.77
N THR A 61 -4.87 33.63 4.69
CA THR A 61 -3.47 33.24 4.49
C THR A 61 -3.14 31.94 5.28
N THR A 62 -1.92 31.45 5.15
CA THR A 62 -1.47 30.27 5.88
C THR A 62 -0.60 30.61 7.09
N PRO A 63 -0.59 29.79 8.16
CA PRO A 63 0.36 29.95 9.26
C PRO A 63 1.81 29.95 8.78
N ASN A 64 2.14 29.17 7.73
CA ASN A 64 3.48 29.13 7.13
C ASN A 64 3.90 30.47 6.54
N TYR A 65 2.99 31.18 5.88
CA TYR A 65 3.25 32.53 5.39
C TYR A 65 3.57 33.50 6.55
N LEU A 66 2.79 33.44 7.62
CA LEU A 66 2.99 34.31 8.79
C LEU A 66 4.28 34.00 9.54
N LEU A 67 4.64 32.72 9.66
CA LEU A 67 5.85 32.26 10.31
C LEU A 67 7.13 32.50 9.50
N ASP A 68 7.04 33.10 8.31
CA ASP A 68 8.17 33.21 7.38
C ASP A 68 8.84 31.86 7.10
N PHE A 69 8.09 30.80 7.25
CA PHE A 69 8.49 29.59 6.56
C PHE A 69 8.49 29.99 5.10
N LYS A 70 9.65 30.28 4.56
CA LYS A 70 9.83 30.15 3.13
C LYS A 70 9.42 28.73 2.81
N GLU A 71 8.18 28.52 2.38
CA GLU A 71 8.02 27.54 1.33
C GLU A 71 9.21 27.84 0.44
N LYS A 72 10.06 26.85 0.20
CA LYS A 72 11.08 26.97 -0.84
C LYS A 72 10.32 27.09 -2.17
N SER A 73 9.64 28.25 -2.33
CA SER A 73 9.14 28.73 -3.59
C SER A 73 10.38 29.09 -4.36
N GLU A 74 10.56 28.42 -5.50
CA GLU A 74 11.69 28.58 -6.39
C GLU A 74 13.03 27.95 -5.93
N VAL A 75 12.99 26.85 -5.22
CA VAL A 75 13.88 25.76 -5.57
C VAL A 75 13.22 25.10 -6.78
N ASN A 76 13.86 25.09 -7.94
CA ASN A 76 13.57 24.16 -9.01
C ASN A 76 13.00 22.89 -8.37
N ASN A 77 11.73 22.53 -8.64
CA ASN A 77 11.02 21.43 -8.01
C ASN A 77 11.64 20.10 -8.48
N SER A 78 12.93 19.92 -8.24
CA SER A 78 13.69 18.75 -8.59
C SER A 78 13.77 17.85 -7.37
N MET A 79 13.12 16.70 -7.43
CA MET A 79 13.24 15.66 -6.41
C MET A 79 14.22 14.61 -6.90
N SER A 80 15.23 14.29 -6.10
CA SER A 80 16.09 13.14 -6.39
C SER A 80 15.27 11.84 -6.28
N ILE A 81 15.70 10.80 -6.97
CA ILE A 81 15.09 9.46 -6.87
C ILE A 81 15.05 8.97 -5.41
N ASN A 82 16.08 9.31 -4.62
CA ASN A 82 16.12 9.03 -3.19
C ASN A 82 15.02 9.76 -2.42
N SER A 83 14.64 10.97 -2.82
CA SER A 83 13.52 11.70 -2.24
C SER A 83 12.17 11.03 -2.52
N ILE A 84 12.00 10.40 -3.69
CA ILE A 84 10.80 9.61 -4.03
C ILE A 84 10.76 8.34 -3.20
N ILE A 85 11.87 7.63 -3.10
CA ILE A 85 12.01 6.45 -2.26
C ILE A 85 11.73 6.80 -0.80
N ASP A 86 12.30 7.88 -0.29
CA ASP A 86 12.04 8.40 1.05
C ASP A 86 10.54 8.71 1.25
N LYS A 87 9.86 9.25 0.24
CA LYS A 87 8.41 9.49 0.30
C LYS A 87 7.63 8.17 0.35
N ILE A 88 7.96 7.17 -0.47
CA ILE A 88 7.30 5.85 -0.43
C ILE A 88 7.53 5.18 0.93
N VAL A 89 8.76 5.25 1.45
CA VAL A 89 9.14 4.63 2.73
C VAL A 89 8.60 5.40 3.93
N LYS A 90 8.65 6.74 3.90
CA LYS A 90 8.30 7.61 5.05
C LYS A 90 6.86 8.09 5.01
N LEU A 91 6.13 7.92 3.90
CA LEU A 91 4.74 8.35 3.80
C LEU A 91 3.88 7.60 4.81
N LYS A 92 3.02 8.37 5.49
CA LYS A 92 1.97 7.83 6.36
C LYS A 92 0.73 7.40 5.55
N ARG A 93 0.84 7.16 4.25
CA ARG A 93 -0.27 6.78 3.35
C ARG A 93 0.21 5.83 2.27
N ASN A 94 -0.68 4.95 1.85
CA ASN A 94 -0.45 4.12 0.67
C ASN A 94 -0.19 4.98 -0.56
N THR A 95 0.55 4.46 -1.52
CA THR A 95 0.89 5.16 -2.75
C THR A 95 0.42 4.35 -3.95
N ARG A 96 -0.29 5.01 -4.86
CA ARG A 96 -0.62 4.46 -6.16
C ARG A 96 0.33 5.04 -7.20
N ILE A 97 0.94 4.17 -8.00
CA ILE A 97 1.92 4.55 -9.01
C ILE A 97 1.41 4.14 -10.38
N ASN A 98 1.34 5.10 -11.29
CA ASN A 98 0.97 4.89 -12.68
C ASN A 98 2.20 5.08 -13.56
N PHE A 99 2.63 4.00 -14.23
CA PHE A 99 3.73 4.06 -15.19
C PHE A 99 3.18 4.21 -16.61
N GLU A 100 3.81 5.07 -17.37
CA GLU A 100 3.58 5.12 -18.81
C GLU A 100 4.11 3.84 -19.48
N THR A 101 3.46 3.43 -20.57
CA THR A 101 3.84 2.22 -21.32
C THR A 101 5.31 2.27 -21.76
N GLY A 102 6.05 1.22 -21.43
CA GLY A 102 7.46 1.03 -21.81
C GLY A 102 8.49 1.73 -20.91
N VAL A 103 8.08 2.24 -19.74
CA VAL A 103 9.00 2.61 -18.65
C VAL A 103 9.41 1.35 -17.91
N ASP A 104 10.71 1.13 -17.72
CA ASP A 104 11.22 0.01 -16.92
C ASP A 104 11.01 0.30 -15.44
N LYS A 105 10.03 -0.39 -14.84
CA LYS A 105 9.66 -0.23 -13.43
C LYS A 105 10.75 -0.71 -12.49
N ALA A 106 11.45 -1.78 -12.86
CA ALA A 106 12.51 -2.34 -12.04
C ALA A 106 13.66 -1.34 -11.91
N GLU A 107 14.16 -0.79 -13.02
CA GLU A 107 15.27 0.17 -13.01
C GLU A 107 14.89 1.49 -12.34
N ASN A 108 13.68 1.99 -12.62
CA ASN A 108 13.29 3.33 -12.21
C ASN A 108 12.66 3.40 -10.82
N LEU A 109 12.22 2.28 -10.23
CA LEU A 109 11.60 2.29 -8.90
C LEU A 109 12.06 1.13 -8.02
N PHE A 110 11.91 -0.12 -8.47
CA PHE A 110 12.03 -1.25 -7.56
C PHE A 110 13.46 -1.48 -7.09
N ILE A 111 14.43 -1.46 -8.01
CA ILE A 111 15.85 -1.63 -7.68
C ILE A 111 16.34 -0.50 -6.76
N PRO A 112 16.10 0.79 -7.06
CA PRO A 112 16.44 1.88 -6.14
C PRO A 112 15.74 1.77 -4.79
N LEU A 113 14.44 1.41 -4.75
CA LEU A 113 13.69 1.23 -3.51
C LEU A 113 14.34 0.16 -2.64
N LEU A 114 14.62 -1.01 -3.20
CA LEU A 114 15.20 -2.15 -2.48
C LEU A 114 16.64 -1.90 -2.03
N LYS A 115 17.43 -1.12 -2.76
CA LYS A 115 18.80 -0.78 -2.37
C LYS A 115 18.88 0.30 -1.29
N ASN A 116 17.87 1.17 -1.16
CA ASN A 116 17.88 2.30 -0.22
C ASN A 116 16.93 2.14 0.98
N CYS A 117 16.11 1.08 1.03
CA CYS A 117 15.15 0.84 2.10
C CYS A 117 15.61 -0.28 3.02
N ILE A 118 15.70 -0.01 4.32
CA ILE A 118 16.08 -1.00 5.34
C ILE A 118 14.87 -1.73 5.95
N GLU A 119 13.66 -1.32 5.57
CA GLU A 119 12.41 -1.85 6.10
C GLU A 119 12.11 -3.27 5.57
N ASP A 120 11.11 -3.93 6.16
CA ASP A 120 10.55 -5.15 5.59
C ASP A 120 9.86 -4.84 4.27
N ILE A 121 10.11 -5.66 3.25
CA ILE A 121 9.53 -5.46 1.91
C ILE A 121 8.91 -6.75 1.40
N VAL A 122 7.70 -6.64 0.87
CA VAL A 122 7.07 -7.67 0.04
C VAL A 122 6.83 -7.07 -1.34
N ILE A 123 7.35 -7.72 -2.37
CA ILE A 123 7.23 -7.23 -3.76
C ILE A 123 6.72 -8.33 -4.70
N LEU A 124 5.75 -7.96 -5.53
CA LEU A 124 5.37 -8.72 -6.71
C LEU A 124 6.32 -8.35 -7.85
N ASP A 125 7.23 -9.27 -8.17
CA ASP A 125 8.31 -9.07 -9.14
C ASP A 125 8.00 -9.78 -10.45
N ILE A 126 7.64 -9.01 -11.46
CA ILE A 126 7.36 -9.55 -12.79
C ILE A 126 8.68 -9.86 -13.47
N ASP A 127 8.81 -11.10 -13.96
CA ASP A 127 9.99 -11.66 -14.63
C ASP A 127 11.26 -11.80 -13.76
N GLY A 128 11.20 -11.42 -12.48
CA GLY A 128 12.29 -11.64 -11.52
C GLY A 128 13.50 -10.71 -11.65
N LYS A 129 13.44 -9.69 -12.51
CA LYS A 129 14.55 -8.74 -12.70
C LYS A 129 14.97 -8.07 -11.40
N THR A 130 13.99 -7.62 -10.62
CA THR A 130 14.24 -6.94 -9.34
C THR A 130 14.93 -7.84 -8.34
N TYR A 131 14.51 -9.12 -8.25
CA TYR A 131 15.17 -10.11 -7.41
C TYR A 131 16.64 -10.26 -7.76
N TYR A 132 16.96 -10.57 -9.03
CA TYR A 132 18.34 -10.85 -9.44
C TYR A 132 19.29 -9.66 -9.24
N GLU A 133 18.78 -8.43 -9.34
CA GLU A 133 19.57 -7.20 -9.20
C GLU A 133 19.74 -6.74 -7.74
N THR A 134 18.95 -7.26 -6.80
CA THR A 134 18.91 -6.69 -5.44
C THR A 134 19.10 -7.68 -4.31
N TYR A 135 18.88 -9.00 -4.50
CA TYR A 135 18.87 -9.95 -3.39
C TYR A 135 20.19 -10.01 -2.62
N LYS A 136 21.34 -10.09 -3.34
CA LYS A 136 22.67 -10.09 -2.71
C LYS A 136 22.97 -8.78 -1.98
N TYR A 137 22.55 -7.65 -2.55
CA TYR A 137 22.74 -6.36 -1.92
C TYR A 137 21.98 -6.30 -0.59
N ARG A 138 20.71 -6.71 -0.59
CA ARG A 138 19.88 -6.72 0.61
C ARG A 138 20.38 -7.70 1.65
N GLU A 139 20.79 -8.89 1.24
CA GLU A 139 21.33 -9.90 2.14
C GLU A 139 22.65 -9.44 2.80
N ASN A 140 23.62 -9.00 2.00
CA ASN A 140 24.99 -8.76 2.47
C ASN A 140 25.20 -7.36 3.06
N LEU A 141 24.53 -6.32 2.52
CA LEU A 141 24.76 -4.93 2.93
C LEU A 141 23.67 -4.40 3.85
N LEU A 142 22.42 -4.86 3.68
CA LEU A 142 21.31 -4.43 4.52
C LEU A 142 20.91 -5.46 5.58
N ASN A 143 21.63 -6.59 5.70
CA ASN A 143 21.37 -7.68 6.63
C ASN A 143 19.88 -8.14 6.59
N SER A 144 19.35 -8.29 5.37
CA SER A 144 17.95 -8.68 5.16
C SER A 144 17.85 -10.17 4.87
N LYS A 145 16.91 -10.86 5.52
CA LYS A 145 16.59 -12.24 5.20
C LYS A 145 15.78 -12.29 3.88
N ILE A 146 16.27 -13.05 2.91
CA ILE A 146 15.71 -13.10 1.58
C ILE A 146 14.77 -14.31 1.43
N HIS A 147 13.55 -14.03 0.98
CA HIS A 147 12.53 -15.03 0.70
C HIS A 147 12.16 -14.98 -0.78
N LYS A 148 12.62 -15.99 -1.54
CA LYS A 148 12.29 -16.16 -2.96
C LYS A 148 11.09 -17.09 -3.10
N ILE A 149 10.00 -16.58 -3.63
CA ILE A 149 8.76 -17.32 -3.88
C ILE A 149 8.49 -17.27 -5.39
N ASP A 150 8.70 -18.40 -6.06
CA ASP A 150 8.45 -18.60 -7.48
C ASP A 150 7.76 -19.97 -7.63
N LEU A 151 6.43 -19.96 -7.54
CA LEU A 151 5.63 -21.19 -7.38
C LEU A 151 5.78 -22.17 -8.54
N LEU A 152 6.27 -21.74 -9.70
CA LEU A 152 6.55 -22.59 -10.85
C LEU A 152 8.01 -23.09 -10.88
N SER A 153 8.86 -22.62 -9.97
CA SER A 153 10.26 -23.04 -9.90
C SER A 153 10.47 -24.22 -8.94
N TYR A 154 11.41 -25.07 -9.29
CA TYR A 154 11.86 -26.14 -8.39
C TYR A 154 12.44 -25.58 -7.07
N ASN A 155 13.17 -24.47 -7.15
CA ASN A 155 13.87 -23.84 -6.04
C ASN A 155 13.08 -22.67 -5.43
N SER A 156 11.78 -22.86 -5.23
CA SER A 156 10.92 -21.89 -4.54
C SER A 156 10.80 -22.19 -3.06
N LEU A 157 10.65 -21.15 -2.24
CA LEU A 157 10.04 -21.33 -0.93
C LEU A 157 8.55 -21.59 -1.10
N ALA A 158 8.03 -22.50 -0.28
CA ALA A 158 6.64 -22.93 -0.36
C ALA A 158 5.73 -22.01 0.50
N PHE A 159 4.51 -21.79 0.01
CA PHE A 159 3.46 -21.04 0.67
C PHE A 159 2.14 -21.80 0.65
N ASN A 160 1.68 -22.21 1.82
CA ASN A 160 0.36 -22.81 2.01
C ASN A 160 -0.56 -21.87 2.79
N PRO A 161 -1.61 -21.31 2.19
CA PRO A 161 -2.51 -20.39 2.89
C PRO A 161 -3.28 -21.04 4.04
N PHE A 162 -3.53 -22.35 3.98
CA PHE A 162 -4.19 -23.08 5.07
C PHE A 162 -3.30 -23.25 6.31
N HIS A 163 -2.02 -22.90 6.23
CA HIS A 163 -1.14 -22.80 7.40
C HIS A 163 -1.69 -21.83 8.45
N TYR A 164 -2.36 -20.77 8.01
CA TYR A 164 -2.94 -19.72 8.86
C TYR A 164 -4.39 -20.00 9.26
N VAL A 165 -4.94 -21.18 8.91
CA VAL A 165 -6.28 -21.61 9.30
C VAL A 165 -6.20 -22.49 10.54
N ASN A 166 -6.99 -22.16 11.57
CA ASN A 166 -7.17 -22.94 12.78
C ASN A 166 -8.67 -23.04 13.10
N SER A 167 -9.04 -23.75 14.17
CA SER A 167 -10.45 -23.95 14.56
C SER A 167 -11.20 -22.64 14.86
N GLU A 168 -10.52 -21.62 15.41
CA GLU A 168 -11.13 -20.35 15.79
C GLU A 168 -11.45 -19.46 14.59
N ASN A 169 -10.60 -19.49 13.56
CA ASN A 169 -10.74 -18.64 12.36
C ASN A 169 -11.16 -19.42 11.11
N PHE A 170 -11.52 -20.71 11.25
CA PHE A 170 -11.77 -21.62 10.14
C PHE A 170 -12.75 -21.05 9.11
N GLU A 171 -13.95 -20.74 9.54
CA GLU A 171 -15.00 -20.27 8.63
C GLU A 171 -14.62 -18.98 7.90
N CYS A 172 -14.11 -18.00 8.64
CA CYS A 172 -13.73 -16.70 8.09
C CYS A 172 -12.57 -16.84 7.08
N ASN A 173 -11.51 -17.54 7.47
CA ASN A 173 -10.33 -17.67 6.62
C ASN A 173 -10.59 -18.58 5.41
N VAL A 174 -11.37 -19.65 5.54
CA VAL A 174 -11.71 -20.50 4.39
C VAL A 174 -12.56 -19.73 3.38
N LYS A 175 -13.59 -19.00 3.81
CA LYS A 175 -14.39 -18.17 2.91
C LYS A 175 -13.53 -17.13 2.20
N MET A 176 -12.66 -16.42 2.93
CA MET A 176 -11.71 -15.47 2.35
C MET A 176 -10.79 -16.12 1.32
N ILE A 177 -10.24 -17.31 1.61
CA ILE A 177 -9.38 -18.05 0.66
C ILE A 177 -10.15 -18.36 -0.60
N LEU A 178 -11.40 -18.84 -0.49
CA LEU A 178 -12.23 -19.16 -1.64
C LEU A 178 -12.60 -17.92 -2.47
N GLU A 179 -12.94 -16.81 -1.81
CA GLU A 179 -13.19 -15.54 -2.48
C GLU A 179 -11.96 -15.03 -3.25
N LEU A 180 -10.79 -15.08 -2.62
CA LEU A 180 -9.55 -14.64 -3.25
C LEU A 180 -9.10 -15.59 -4.38
N TYR A 181 -9.36 -16.88 -4.24
CA TYR A 181 -8.99 -17.87 -5.25
C TYR A 181 -9.89 -17.79 -6.48
N LEU A 182 -11.20 -17.88 -6.29
CA LEU A 182 -12.18 -17.95 -7.38
C LEU A 182 -12.62 -16.56 -7.89
N GLY A 183 -12.59 -15.52 -7.05
CA GLY A 183 -13.04 -14.20 -7.43
C GLY A 183 -14.48 -14.21 -7.97
N GLU A 184 -14.69 -13.63 -9.14
CA GLU A 184 -16.01 -13.55 -9.79
C GLU A 184 -16.58 -14.93 -10.19
N LYS A 185 -15.76 -15.98 -10.23
CA LYS A 185 -16.22 -17.35 -10.49
C LYS A 185 -16.86 -18.02 -9.27
N LEU A 186 -16.74 -17.41 -8.07
CA LEU A 186 -17.33 -17.95 -6.85
C LEU A 186 -18.83 -17.72 -6.86
N THR A 187 -19.58 -18.81 -6.97
CA THR A 187 -21.04 -18.81 -6.81
C THR A 187 -21.39 -19.42 -5.46
N GLU A 188 -22.57 -19.14 -4.94
CA GLU A 188 -23.07 -19.73 -3.68
C GLU A 188 -23.03 -21.27 -3.70
N LYS A 189 -23.35 -21.89 -4.85
CA LYS A 189 -23.27 -23.35 -5.02
C LYS A 189 -21.84 -23.86 -4.91
N LYS A 190 -20.89 -23.18 -5.55
CA LYS A 190 -19.45 -23.52 -5.48
C LYS A 190 -18.90 -23.33 -4.07
N GLU A 191 -19.22 -22.21 -3.44
CA GLU A 191 -18.81 -21.91 -2.07
C GLU A 191 -19.28 -23.02 -1.12
N LYS A 192 -20.56 -23.34 -1.13
CA LYS A 192 -21.14 -24.37 -0.27
C LYS A 192 -20.54 -25.75 -0.53
N PHE A 193 -20.33 -26.13 -1.79
CA PHE A 193 -19.73 -27.40 -2.15
C PHE A 193 -18.29 -27.51 -1.64
N LEU A 194 -17.46 -26.50 -1.91
CA LEU A 194 -16.07 -26.45 -1.47
C LEU A 194 -15.94 -26.34 0.05
N PHE A 195 -16.76 -25.51 0.67
CA PHE A 195 -16.75 -25.34 2.12
C PHE A 195 -17.04 -26.66 2.85
N ASN A 196 -18.00 -27.47 2.36
CA ASN A 196 -18.30 -28.77 2.94
C ASN A 196 -17.11 -29.73 2.80
N ILE A 197 -16.46 -29.79 1.64
CA ILE A 197 -15.26 -30.62 1.42
C ILE A 197 -14.13 -30.18 2.34
N ILE A 198 -13.84 -28.89 2.37
CA ILE A 198 -12.76 -28.30 3.17
C ILE A 198 -13.01 -28.56 4.66
N SER A 199 -14.27 -28.40 5.12
CA SER A 199 -14.66 -28.69 6.50
C SER A 199 -14.44 -30.16 6.86
N SER A 200 -14.89 -31.08 5.99
CA SER A 200 -14.69 -32.52 6.22
C SER A 200 -13.19 -32.83 6.33
N LEU A 201 -12.39 -32.41 5.34
CA LEU A 201 -10.95 -32.68 5.33
C LEU A 201 -10.22 -32.03 6.54
N PHE A 202 -10.64 -30.86 6.97
CA PHE A 202 -10.04 -30.17 8.10
C PHE A 202 -10.35 -30.88 9.43
N PHE A 203 -11.62 -31.17 9.71
CA PHE A 203 -12.04 -31.75 10.99
C PHE A 203 -11.75 -33.25 11.07
N ASP A 204 -11.71 -33.99 9.95
CA ASP A 204 -11.30 -35.38 9.94
C ASP A 204 -9.80 -35.52 10.21
N ASN A 205 -8.97 -34.60 9.71
CA ASN A 205 -7.56 -34.54 10.07
C ASN A 205 -7.31 -34.17 11.55
N TYR A 206 -8.20 -33.40 12.16
CA TYR A 206 -8.09 -33.06 13.59
C TYR A 206 -8.35 -34.27 14.51
N LYS A 207 -9.08 -35.26 14.02
CA LYS A 207 -9.37 -36.50 14.76
C LYS A 207 -8.29 -37.57 14.60
N SER A 208 -7.41 -37.42 13.64
CA SER A 208 -6.29 -38.35 13.41
C SER A 208 -5.08 -37.92 14.22
N ASP A 209 -4.28 -38.86 14.72
CA ASP A 209 -3.01 -38.57 15.42
C ASP A 209 -1.96 -37.90 14.53
N PHE A 210 -2.25 -37.80 13.24
CA PHE A 210 -1.41 -37.13 12.23
C PHE A 210 -2.01 -35.78 11.88
N HIS A 211 -1.51 -34.72 12.50
CA HIS A 211 -1.93 -33.35 12.23
C HIS A 211 -1.33 -32.82 10.92
N PHE A 212 -1.88 -33.21 9.79
CA PHE A 212 -1.52 -32.60 8.52
C PHE A 212 -2.23 -31.27 8.33
N LYS A 213 -1.49 -30.23 7.91
CA LYS A 213 -2.13 -28.98 7.46
C LYS A 213 -2.85 -29.25 6.14
N LEU A 214 -4.09 -28.78 6.02
CA LEU A 214 -4.85 -28.79 4.78
C LEU A 214 -4.08 -28.05 3.68
N THR A 215 -4.22 -28.49 2.44
CA THR A 215 -3.56 -27.88 1.27
C THR A 215 -4.49 -27.88 0.07
N PHE A 216 -4.27 -26.98 -0.88
CA PHE A 216 -5.00 -26.98 -2.15
C PHE A 216 -4.84 -28.29 -2.95
N PRO A 217 -3.63 -28.86 -3.08
CA PRO A 217 -3.48 -30.17 -3.70
C PRO A 217 -4.34 -31.28 -3.08
N MET A 218 -4.46 -31.32 -1.74
CA MET A 218 -5.34 -32.29 -1.08
C MET A 218 -6.82 -32.08 -1.44
N ILE A 219 -7.28 -30.83 -1.51
CA ILE A 219 -8.65 -30.50 -1.92
C ILE A 219 -8.88 -30.94 -3.37
N TYR A 220 -7.93 -30.64 -4.26
CA TYR A 220 -7.99 -31.04 -5.68
C TYR A 220 -8.06 -32.53 -5.85
N ASP A 221 -7.17 -33.28 -5.17
CA ASP A 221 -7.13 -34.74 -5.22
C ASP A 221 -8.40 -35.39 -4.65
N TYR A 222 -8.94 -34.82 -3.57
CA TYR A 222 -10.21 -35.25 -3.00
C TYR A 222 -11.36 -35.10 -4.00
N ILE A 223 -11.45 -33.93 -4.67
CA ILE A 223 -12.50 -33.69 -5.67
C ILE A 223 -12.39 -34.67 -6.85
N ILE A 224 -11.17 -35.00 -7.28
CA ILE A 224 -10.92 -36.04 -8.30
C ILE A 224 -11.40 -37.40 -7.78
N SER A 225 -11.11 -37.75 -6.54
CA SER A 225 -11.45 -39.04 -5.94
C SER A 225 -12.96 -39.32 -5.82
N LEU A 226 -13.79 -38.24 -5.87
CA LEU A 226 -15.25 -38.39 -5.86
C LEU A 226 -15.80 -39.13 -7.11
N GLY A 227 -14.99 -39.28 -8.15
CA GLY A 227 -15.40 -39.97 -9.38
C GLY A 227 -16.61 -39.29 -10.04
N GLU A 228 -17.45 -40.08 -10.70
CA GLU A 228 -18.68 -39.63 -11.31
C GLU A 228 -19.82 -39.59 -10.28
N ILE A 229 -20.44 -38.39 -10.11
CA ILE A 229 -21.55 -38.21 -9.18
C ILE A 229 -22.87 -38.46 -9.92
N LYS A 230 -23.74 -39.36 -9.37
CA LYS A 230 -25.02 -39.73 -9.97
C LYS A 230 -25.94 -38.54 -10.23
N ASP A 231 -25.90 -37.53 -9.38
CA ASP A 231 -26.64 -36.27 -9.56
C ASP A 231 -25.95 -35.45 -10.66
N LYS A 232 -26.63 -35.22 -11.76
CA LYS A 232 -26.10 -34.54 -12.94
C LYS A 232 -25.67 -33.09 -12.64
N GLU A 233 -26.46 -32.36 -11.81
CA GLU A 233 -26.13 -30.94 -11.45
C GLU A 233 -24.87 -30.90 -10.58
N LYS A 234 -24.78 -31.80 -9.58
CA LYS A 234 -23.60 -31.88 -8.71
C LYS A 234 -22.37 -32.30 -9.48
N ASN A 235 -22.53 -33.24 -10.45
CA ASN A 235 -21.43 -33.67 -11.29
C ASN A 235 -20.93 -32.58 -12.22
N ALA A 236 -21.84 -31.77 -12.80
CA ALA A 236 -21.48 -30.61 -13.58
C ALA A 236 -20.73 -29.56 -12.74
N LEU A 237 -21.23 -29.24 -11.55
CA LEU A 237 -20.59 -28.33 -10.60
C LEU A 237 -19.19 -28.80 -10.19
N LYS A 238 -19.04 -30.09 -9.87
CA LYS A 238 -17.74 -30.71 -9.55
C LYS A 238 -16.75 -30.52 -10.72
N ASN A 239 -17.18 -30.77 -11.94
CA ASN A 239 -16.31 -30.68 -13.12
C ASN A 239 -15.92 -29.21 -13.42
N GLU A 240 -16.80 -28.27 -13.14
CA GLU A 240 -16.47 -26.83 -13.19
C GLU A 240 -15.41 -26.45 -12.16
N ILE A 241 -15.57 -26.90 -10.92
CA ILE A 241 -14.60 -26.67 -9.84
C ILE A 241 -13.25 -27.31 -10.18
N LEU A 242 -13.22 -28.52 -10.74
CA LEU A 242 -11.99 -29.17 -11.17
C LEU A 242 -11.22 -28.31 -12.19
N LYS A 243 -11.91 -27.68 -13.14
CA LYS A 243 -11.28 -26.73 -14.08
C LYS A 243 -10.72 -25.51 -13.36
N ASP A 244 -11.45 -24.95 -12.40
CA ASP A 244 -10.99 -23.82 -11.63
C ASP A 244 -9.74 -24.17 -10.78
N PHE A 245 -9.60 -25.44 -10.37
CA PHE A 245 -8.49 -25.94 -9.58
C PHE A 245 -7.40 -26.66 -10.41
N GLU A 246 -7.49 -26.65 -11.75
CA GLU A 246 -6.54 -27.32 -12.65
C GLU A 246 -5.08 -26.87 -12.43
N LEU A 247 -4.90 -25.66 -11.89
CA LEU A 247 -3.60 -25.12 -11.47
C LEU A 247 -2.82 -26.13 -10.60
N PHE A 248 -3.50 -26.92 -9.77
CA PHE A 248 -2.89 -27.90 -8.86
C PHE A 248 -2.60 -29.26 -9.51
N SER A 249 -2.74 -29.38 -10.83
CA SER A 249 -2.17 -30.49 -11.59
C SER A 249 -0.68 -30.31 -11.87
N ASP A 250 -0.16 -29.06 -11.79
CA ASP A 250 1.25 -28.74 -12.00
C ASP A 250 2.10 -29.19 -10.79
N GLU A 251 3.13 -30.01 -11.03
CA GLU A 251 3.97 -30.59 -9.96
C GLU A 251 4.72 -29.55 -9.13
N ASN A 252 5.18 -28.46 -9.75
CA ASN A 252 5.89 -27.41 -9.03
C ASN A 252 4.93 -26.63 -8.11
N ILE A 253 3.75 -26.30 -8.62
CA ILE A 253 2.72 -25.61 -7.83
C ILE A 253 2.27 -26.51 -6.67
N ARG A 254 2.04 -27.79 -6.91
CA ARG A 254 1.73 -28.75 -5.83
C ARG A 254 2.78 -28.72 -4.74
N ARG A 255 4.05 -28.93 -5.10
CA ARG A 255 5.17 -28.94 -4.16
C ARG A 255 5.29 -27.62 -3.38
N ASN A 256 5.12 -26.51 -4.07
CA ASN A 256 5.31 -25.17 -3.49
C ASN A 256 4.08 -24.64 -2.75
N THR A 257 3.01 -25.45 -2.62
CA THR A 257 1.78 -25.07 -1.89
C THR A 257 1.39 -26.08 -0.79
N VAL A 258 2.23 -27.09 -0.49
CA VAL A 258 1.93 -28.10 0.55
C VAL A 258 2.40 -27.71 1.95
N LYS A 259 3.30 -26.77 2.09
CA LYS A 259 3.88 -26.34 3.37
C LYS A 259 4.16 -24.84 3.36
N ASN A 260 4.48 -24.29 4.53
CA ASN A 260 5.07 -22.95 4.66
C ASN A 260 6.54 -23.05 5.05
N ASP A 261 7.40 -22.39 4.32
CA ASP A 261 8.85 -22.31 4.60
C ASP A 261 9.23 -21.00 5.31
N PHE A 262 8.29 -20.10 5.59
CA PHE A 262 8.52 -18.79 6.22
C PHE A 262 7.29 -18.27 6.97
N GLU A 263 7.48 -17.32 7.86
CA GLU A 263 6.44 -16.62 8.58
C GLU A 263 6.16 -15.26 7.95
N LEU A 264 4.88 -14.91 7.79
CA LEU A 264 4.46 -13.61 7.27
C LEU A 264 4.38 -12.52 8.35
N ASN A 265 4.17 -12.93 9.60
CA ASN A 265 4.09 -11.99 10.73
C ASN A 265 5.48 -11.46 11.08
N ARG A 266 5.71 -10.16 10.90
CA ARG A 266 7.00 -9.50 11.16
C ARG A 266 7.35 -9.42 12.65
N GLU A 267 6.38 -9.47 13.57
CA GLU A 267 6.66 -9.46 15.02
C GLU A 267 7.28 -10.76 15.51
N LYS A 268 7.02 -11.87 14.79
CA LYS A 268 7.67 -13.17 15.04
C LYS A 268 9.09 -13.24 14.49
N ASN A 269 9.50 -12.26 13.69
CA ASN A 269 10.85 -12.18 13.17
C ASN A 269 11.80 -11.70 14.28
N GLN A 270 12.65 -12.60 14.73
CA GLN A 270 13.50 -12.39 15.89
C GLN A 270 14.57 -11.31 15.65
N LYS A 271 14.80 -10.52 16.70
CA LYS A 271 16.05 -9.75 16.83
C LYS A 271 17.20 -10.73 17.03
N ASP A 272 18.24 -10.64 16.22
CA ASP A 272 19.50 -11.27 16.56
C ASP A 272 20.28 -10.40 17.58
N LEU A 273 21.43 -10.91 18.02
CA LEU A 273 22.32 -10.18 18.94
C LEU A 273 22.87 -8.85 18.35
N LYS A 274 22.69 -8.60 17.05
CA LYS A 274 23.15 -7.42 16.32
C LYS A 274 22.04 -6.40 16.06
N GLY A 275 20.80 -6.74 16.34
CA GLY A 275 19.65 -5.85 16.15
C GLY A 275 18.51 -6.46 15.35
N TYR A 276 17.73 -5.62 14.67
CA TYR A 276 16.60 -6.05 13.87
C TYR A 276 17.07 -6.54 12.50
N ILE A 277 16.61 -7.72 12.10
CA ILE A 277 16.82 -8.28 10.76
C ILE A 277 15.56 -8.02 9.94
N SER A 278 15.70 -7.26 8.85
CA SER A 278 14.58 -7.07 7.94
C SER A 278 14.33 -8.32 7.08
N ASN A 279 13.11 -8.44 6.57
CA ASN A 279 12.73 -9.50 5.64
C ASN A 279 12.40 -8.90 4.28
N THR A 280 12.84 -9.57 3.22
CA THR A 280 12.47 -9.22 1.86
C THR A 280 11.87 -10.43 1.17
N TYR A 281 10.60 -10.31 0.80
CA TYR A 281 9.85 -11.35 0.10
C TYR A 281 9.71 -10.93 -1.37
N TYR A 282 10.27 -11.72 -2.26
CA TYR A 282 10.10 -11.59 -3.71
C TYR A 282 9.12 -12.65 -4.18
N PHE A 283 7.92 -12.23 -4.54
CA PHE A 283 6.96 -13.10 -5.22
C PHE A 283 7.17 -12.94 -6.73
N ILE A 284 7.87 -13.89 -7.31
CA ILE A 284 8.31 -13.84 -8.71
C ILE A 284 7.28 -14.53 -9.59
N VAL A 285 6.87 -13.84 -10.64
CA VAL A 285 5.92 -14.35 -11.63
C VAL A 285 6.35 -13.91 -13.02
N LYS A 286 6.50 -14.87 -13.95
CA LYS A 286 6.67 -14.52 -15.35
C LYS A 286 5.40 -13.89 -15.90
N GLU A 287 5.54 -12.89 -16.78
CA GLU A 287 4.44 -12.19 -17.43
C GLU A 287 3.39 -13.15 -18.02
N GLU A 288 3.84 -14.18 -18.75
CA GLU A 288 3.00 -15.18 -19.40
C GLU A 288 2.16 -16.02 -18.43
N ASN A 289 2.60 -16.16 -17.16
CA ASN A 289 1.94 -16.97 -16.14
C ASN A 289 1.13 -16.12 -15.15
N PHE A 290 1.08 -14.80 -15.34
CA PHE A 290 0.46 -13.89 -14.39
C PHE A 290 -1.01 -14.23 -14.14
N GLU A 291 -1.81 -14.36 -15.19
CA GLU A 291 -3.24 -14.67 -15.06
C GLU A 291 -3.48 -16.04 -14.41
N LYS A 292 -2.66 -17.04 -14.76
CA LYS A 292 -2.71 -18.39 -14.15
C LYS A 292 -2.45 -18.33 -12.65
N LEU A 293 -1.50 -17.52 -12.20
CA LEU A 293 -1.08 -17.41 -10.80
C LEU A 293 -1.82 -16.31 -10.01
N ALA A 294 -2.59 -15.45 -10.66
CA ALA A 294 -3.30 -14.35 -10.01
C ALA A 294 -4.11 -14.76 -8.76
N PRO A 295 -4.79 -15.94 -8.72
CA PRO A 295 -5.46 -16.40 -7.50
C PRO A 295 -4.51 -16.57 -6.32
N LEU A 296 -3.36 -17.20 -6.53
CA LEU A 296 -2.37 -17.43 -5.47
C LEU A 296 -1.65 -16.15 -5.05
N ILE A 297 -1.41 -15.24 -5.99
CA ILE A 297 -0.89 -13.89 -5.71
C ILE A 297 -1.86 -13.14 -4.79
N ARG A 298 -3.17 -13.10 -5.13
CA ARG A 298 -4.18 -12.46 -4.29
C ARG A 298 -4.17 -13.00 -2.87
N ILE A 299 -4.17 -14.33 -2.73
CA ILE A 299 -4.16 -15.00 -1.43
C ILE A 299 -2.89 -14.62 -0.65
N PHE A 300 -1.71 -14.74 -1.25
CA PHE A 300 -0.45 -14.43 -0.58
C PHE A 300 -0.44 -13.00 -0.04
N PHE A 301 -0.71 -12.01 -0.88
CA PHE A 301 -0.65 -10.61 -0.50
C PHE A 301 -1.73 -10.21 0.52
N ASN A 302 -2.92 -10.84 0.46
CA ASN A 302 -3.93 -10.61 1.49
C ASN A 302 -3.51 -11.21 2.84
N PHE A 303 -2.87 -12.39 2.85
CA PHE A 303 -2.31 -12.95 4.09
C PHE A 303 -1.15 -12.13 4.64
N VAL A 304 -0.32 -11.52 3.79
CA VAL A 304 0.69 -10.55 4.25
C VAL A 304 0.04 -9.42 5.06
N ILE A 305 -1.05 -8.85 4.57
CA ILE A 305 -1.77 -7.80 5.29
C ILE A 305 -2.41 -8.38 6.56
N LEU A 306 -3.15 -9.48 6.46
CA LEU A 306 -3.89 -10.08 7.56
C LEU A 306 -2.97 -10.46 8.73
N GLU A 307 -1.85 -11.16 8.46
CA GLU A 307 -0.93 -11.60 9.51
C GLU A 307 -0.22 -10.44 10.22
N ASN A 308 -0.11 -9.29 9.56
CA ASN A 308 0.51 -8.09 10.12
C ASN A 308 -0.49 -7.08 10.69
N THR A 309 -1.79 -7.44 10.76
CA THR A 309 -2.85 -6.61 11.38
C THR A 309 -3.59 -7.31 12.52
N LYS A 310 -3.25 -8.56 12.86
CA LYS A 310 -3.97 -9.38 13.86
C LYS A 310 -3.80 -8.94 15.31
N GLU A 311 -2.67 -8.40 15.70
CA GLU A 311 -2.24 -8.31 17.11
C GLU A 311 -1.98 -6.87 17.58
N MET A 312 -2.62 -5.88 16.97
CA MET A 312 -2.44 -4.53 17.48
C MET A 312 -3.43 -4.22 18.61
N ASP A 313 -2.88 -4.11 19.78
CA ASP A 313 -3.46 -3.27 20.83
C ASP A 313 -3.22 -1.81 20.46
N ILE A 314 -4.15 -1.26 19.64
CA ILE A 314 -4.08 0.08 19.05
C ILE A 314 -3.91 1.17 20.12
N LEU A 315 -4.27 0.89 21.36
CA LEU A 315 -4.31 1.88 22.44
C LEU A 315 -2.98 2.02 23.19
N PHE A 316 -2.07 1.05 23.15
CA PHE A 316 -0.92 1.05 24.08
C PHE A 316 0.44 0.62 23.51
N LYS A 317 0.53 0.04 22.33
CA LYS A 317 1.82 -0.34 21.74
C LYS A 317 2.31 0.70 20.73
N LYS A 318 3.33 1.42 21.11
CA LYS A 318 4.21 2.10 20.15
C LYS A 318 4.66 1.06 19.12
N ILE A 319 4.46 1.32 17.82
CA ILE A 319 4.98 0.45 16.76
C ILE A 319 6.49 0.32 16.97
N THR A 320 6.91 -0.83 17.49
CA THR A 320 8.32 -1.12 17.84
C THR A 320 9.04 -1.87 16.72
N THR A 321 8.29 -2.31 15.71
CA THR A 321 8.80 -3.03 14.54
C THR A 321 9.07 -2.09 13.38
N ASN A 322 9.94 -2.51 12.46
CA ASN A 322 10.13 -1.81 11.19
C ASN A 322 8.81 -1.72 10.42
N LYS A 323 8.72 -0.74 9.53
CA LYS A 323 7.59 -0.64 8.61
C LYS A 323 7.61 -1.84 7.66
N LEU A 324 6.43 -2.17 7.16
CA LEU A 324 6.26 -3.12 6.08
C LEU A 324 5.85 -2.38 4.81
N ILE A 325 6.62 -2.54 3.75
CA ILE A 325 6.31 -1.97 2.44
C ILE A 325 5.84 -3.10 1.54
N VAL A 326 4.64 -2.98 1.01
CA VAL A 326 4.04 -3.97 0.11
C VAL A 326 3.89 -3.36 -1.27
N VAL A 327 4.61 -3.92 -2.24
CA VAL A 327 4.65 -3.41 -3.62
C VAL A 327 3.87 -4.37 -4.53
N TYR A 328 2.78 -3.87 -5.10
CA TYR A 328 1.95 -4.61 -6.05
C TYR A 328 2.24 -4.14 -7.47
N ASP A 329 2.98 -4.91 -8.25
CA ASP A 329 3.02 -4.66 -9.69
C ASP A 329 1.76 -5.21 -10.37
N LYS A 330 1.25 -4.51 -11.38
CA LYS A 330 0.02 -4.86 -12.11
C LYS A 330 -1.21 -5.09 -11.22
N PHE A 331 -1.37 -4.25 -10.21
CA PHE A 331 -2.46 -4.40 -9.24
C PHE A 331 -3.85 -4.42 -9.89
N ASP A 332 -4.06 -3.63 -10.94
CA ASP A 332 -5.28 -3.60 -11.76
C ASP A 332 -5.60 -4.93 -12.47
N LYS A 333 -4.62 -5.83 -12.63
CA LYS A 333 -4.81 -7.15 -13.23
C LYS A 333 -5.15 -8.24 -12.22
N LEU A 334 -5.09 -7.93 -10.94
CA LEU A 334 -5.41 -8.89 -9.88
C LEU A 334 -6.93 -9.03 -9.61
N GLY A 335 -7.77 -8.22 -10.25
CA GLY A 335 -9.23 -8.19 -10.01
C GLY A 335 -9.60 -7.54 -8.68
N LYS A 336 -10.89 -7.59 -8.33
CA LYS A 336 -11.42 -6.95 -7.11
C LYS A 336 -10.99 -7.71 -5.86
N GLN A 337 -10.45 -6.98 -4.88
CA GLN A 337 -10.03 -7.49 -3.59
C GLN A 337 -10.69 -6.65 -2.49
N ALA A 338 -11.93 -7.00 -2.13
CA ALA A 338 -12.76 -6.23 -1.20
C ALA A 338 -12.12 -6.07 0.19
N MET A 339 -11.43 -7.11 0.68
CA MET A 339 -10.73 -7.06 1.97
C MET A 339 -9.60 -6.01 1.93
N LEU A 340 -8.75 -6.04 0.91
CA LEU A 340 -7.64 -5.10 0.77
C LEU A 340 -8.15 -3.67 0.57
N GLU A 341 -9.20 -3.48 -0.22
CA GLU A 341 -9.83 -2.17 -0.40
C GLU A 341 -10.21 -1.54 0.94
N LYS A 342 -10.90 -2.30 1.81
CA LYS A 342 -11.26 -1.87 3.16
C LYS A 342 -10.02 -1.64 4.03
N ALA A 343 -9.03 -2.53 3.94
CA ALA A 343 -7.82 -2.47 4.75
C ALA A 343 -6.99 -1.22 4.49
N THR A 344 -7.00 -0.66 3.27
CA THR A 344 -6.24 0.56 2.95
C THR A 344 -6.56 1.75 3.86
N GLY A 345 -7.74 1.77 4.48
CA GLY A 345 -8.13 2.82 5.43
C GLY A 345 -7.42 2.76 6.78
N TYR A 346 -6.93 1.60 7.20
CA TYR A 346 -6.38 1.42 8.56
C TYR A 346 -4.96 0.82 8.63
N ILE A 347 -4.49 0.12 7.59
CA ILE A 347 -3.20 -0.60 7.62
C ILE A 347 -1.99 0.28 7.95
N MET A 348 -2.07 1.56 7.67
CA MET A 348 -1.01 2.51 8.01
C MET A 348 -0.83 2.66 9.52
N GLY A 349 -1.91 2.52 10.30
CA GLY A 349 -1.84 2.45 11.77
C GLY A 349 -0.98 1.28 12.25
N TYR A 350 -0.87 0.22 11.45
CA TYR A 350 -0.03 -0.94 11.70
C TYR A 350 1.38 -0.82 11.08
N GLY A 351 1.75 0.37 10.60
CA GLY A 351 3.03 0.60 9.95
C GLY A 351 3.18 -0.11 8.60
N ILE A 352 2.07 -0.39 7.91
CA ILE A 352 2.06 -1.01 6.59
C ILE A 352 1.79 0.06 5.53
N ASN A 353 2.66 0.15 4.53
CA ASN A 353 2.49 1.04 3.39
C ASN A 353 2.41 0.22 2.10
N CYS A 354 1.34 0.39 1.35
CA CYS A 354 1.17 -0.27 0.05
C CYS A 354 1.52 0.68 -1.09
N ALA A 355 2.28 0.18 -2.06
CA ALA A 355 2.54 0.83 -3.34
C ALA A 355 1.82 0.04 -4.44
N PHE A 356 0.77 0.64 -5.01
CA PHE A 356 -0.05 0.03 -6.05
C PHE A 356 0.39 0.55 -7.43
N ILE A 357 1.02 -0.29 -8.23
CA ILE A 357 1.32 0.02 -9.63
C ILE A 357 0.14 -0.44 -10.48
N ALA A 358 -0.62 0.52 -10.99
CA ALA A 358 -1.88 0.25 -11.66
C ALA A 358 -2.30 1.38 -12.61
N ASN A 359 -3.09 1.02 -13.63
CA ASN A 359 -3.81 2.00 -14.43
C ASN A 359 -5.05 2.51 -13.67
N ILE A 360 -5.21 3.84 -13.58
CA ILE A 360 -6.30 4.45 -12.83
C ILE A 360 -7.68 4.11 -13.42
N ASN A 361 -7.78 4.09 -14.75
CA ASN A 361 -9.05 3.83 -15.42
C ASN A 361 -9.49 2.39 -15.20
N GLU A 362 -8.56 1.44 -15.18
CA GLU A 362 -8.86 0.04 -14.88
C GLU A 362 -9.25 -0.13 -13.39
N LEU A 363 -8.57 0.56 -12.47
CA LEU A 363 -8.99 0.55 -11.06
C LEU A 363 -10.39 1.11 -10.86
N LYS A 364 -10.75 2.20 -11.56
CA LYS A 364 -12.11 2.75 -11.50
C LYS A 364 -13.16 1.79 -12.06
N LYS A 365 -12.85 1.03 -13.10
CA LYS A 365 -13.76 -0.02 -13.63
C LYS A 365 -13.98 -1.14 -12.61
N ILE A 366 -12.92 -1.57 -11.91
CA ILE A 366 -12.97 -2.71 -10.97
C ILE A 366 -13.62 -2.31 -9.65
N TYR A 367 -13.27 -1.14 -9.10
CA TYR A 367 -13.64 -0.73 -7.74
C TYR A 367 -14.69 0.38 -7.70
N GLY A 368 -15.01 1.02 -8.85
CA GLY A 368 -15.86 2.20 -8.95
C GLY A 368 -15.08 3.53 -8.86
N GLU A 369 -15.75 4.63 -9.18
CA GLU A 369 -15.14 5.99 -9.15
C GLU A 369 -14.69 6.40 -7.73
N ARG A 370 -15.48 6.04 -6.72
CA ARG A 370 -15.18 6.29 -5.30
C ARG A 370 -14.88 4.96 -4.62
N ASN A 371 -13.61 4.71 -4.37
CA ASN A 371 -13.17 3.46 -3.75
C ASN A 371 -12.05 3.69 -2.75
N GLY A 372 -11.87 2.72 -1.83
CA GLY A 372 -10.89 2.79 -0.75
C GLY A 372 -9.45 2.88 -1.24
N ILE A 373 -9.10 2.20 -2.34
CA ILE A 373 -7.73 2.21 -2.90
C ILE A 373 -7.34 3.63 -3.33
N LEU A 374 -8.21 4.32 -4.10
CA LEU A 374 -7.93 5.67 -4.58
C LEU A 374 -8.00 6.70 -3.44
N SER A 375 -9.01 6.60 -2.57
CA SER A 375 -9.24 7.56 -1.49
C SER A 375 -8.13 7.54 -0.42
N ASN A 376 -7.51 6.38 -0.19
CA ASN A 376 -6.48 6.20 0.84
C ASN A 376 -5.05 6.14 0.26
N SER A 377 -4.86 6.52 -0.99
CA SER A 377 -3.55 6.49 -1.65
C SER A 377 -3.15 7.86 -2.18
N ASN A 378 -1.86 8.17 -2.09
CA ASN A 378 -1.26 9.22 -2.90
C ASN A 378 -1.13 8.73 -4.35
N ILE A 379 -1.25 9.61 -5.32
CA ILE A 379 -1.15 9.27 -6.73
C ILE A 379 0.18 9.78 -7.29
N MET A 380 0.90 8.91 -7.98
CA MET A 380 2.14 9.22 -8.65
C MET A 380 2.07 8.72 -10.10
N LYS A 381 2.42 9.58 -11.07
CA LYS A 381 2.51 9.20 -12.50
C LYS A 381 3.96 9.24 -12.94
N VAL A 382 4.38 8.23 -13.68
CA VAL A 382 5.74 8.12 -14.23
C VAL A 382 5.65 8.03 -15.74
N SER A 383 6.24 8.97 -16.47
CA SER A 383 6.18 9.07 -17.92
C SER A 383 7.54 8.84 -18.61
N LYS A 384 7.50 8.55 -19.92
CA LYS A 384 8.64 8.13 -20.74
C LYS A 384 9.51 9.28 -21.24
N LYS A 385 8.90 10.45 -21.47
CA LYS A 385 9.57 11.54 -22.22
C LYS A 385 10.66 12.26 -21.44
N LYS A 386 10.56 12.29 -20.12
CA LYS A 386 11.55 12.78 -19.16
C LYS A 386 11.13 12.25 -17.83
N MET A 387 11.12 10.99 -17.54
CA MET A 387 10.63 10.43 -16.27
C MET A 387 9.86 11.43 -15.40
N ASP A 388 8.71 11.92 -15.93
CA ASP A 388 7.88 12.89 -15.23
C ASP A 388 7.18 12.16 -14.10
N TYR A 389 7.42 12.58 -12.86
CA TYR A 389 6.68 12.10 -11.71
C TYR A 389 5.66 13.16 -11.32
N ILE A 390 4.38 12.85 -11.51
CA ILE A 390 3.31 13.64 -10.96
C ILE A 390 2.93 13.02 -9.62
N TYR A 391 3.25 13.70 -8.56
CA TYR A 391 2.82 13.33 -7.22
C TYR A 391 1.53 14.07 -6.88
N LEU A 392 0.42 13.34 -6.91
CA LEU A 392 -0.88 13.86 -6.49
C LEU A 392 -1.18 13.33 -5.09
N LYS A 393 -1.11 14.23 -4.10
CA LYS A 393 -1.60 13.92 -2.76
C LYS A 393 -3.12 13.95 -2.80
N HIS A 394 -3.76 12.78 -2.75
CA HIS A 394 -5.21 12.72 -2.57
C HIS A 394 -5.54 13.14 -1.14
N ILE A 395 -6.23 14.23 -1.02
CA ILE A 395 -6.73 14.72 0.25
C ILE A 395 -8.12 14.16 0.43
N ASP A 396 -8.38 13.68 1.64
CA ASP A 396 -9.67 13.21 2.07
C ASP A 396 -10.79 14.13 1.56
N ASN A 397 -11.66 13.59 0.74
CA ASN A 397 -12.91 14.23 0.34
C ASN A 397 -13.86 14.53 1.52
N PHE A 398 -13.48 14.14 2.74
CA PHE A 398 -14.22 14.44 3.96
C PHE A 398 -13.98 15.86 4.48
N LEU A 399 -12.90 16.51 4.09
CA LEU A 399 -12.64 17.89 4.43
C LEU A 399 -12.87 18.74 3.17
N LYS A 400 -13.90 19.54 3.18
CA LYS A 400 -14.30 20.48 2.11
C LYS A 400 -13.21 21.51 1.71
N ASN A 401 -11.99 21.34 2.16
CA ASN A 401 -10.83 22.18 1.88
C ASN A 401 -9.64 21.30 1.52
N SER A 402 -9.76 20.54 0.43
CA SER A 402 -8.64 19.79 -0.10
C SER A 402 -7.68 20.74 -0.81
N ILE A 403 -6.51 20.92 -0.24
CA ILE A 403 -5.40 21.58 -0.92
C ILE A 403 -4.72 20.52 -1.80
N LEU A 404 -4.88 20.62 -3.10
CA LEU A 404 -4.05 19.91 -4.06
C LEU A 404 -2.63 20.49 -3.95
N VAL A 405 -1.72 19.74 -3.34
CA VAL A 405 -0.30 20.12 -3.39
C VAL A 405 0.22 19.66 -4.75
N LYS A 406 0.36 20.59 -5.66
CA LYS A 406 1.00 20.42 -6.96
C LYS A 406 2.51 20.22 -6.76
N GLU A 407 2.96 18.98 -6.69
CA GLU A 407 4.37 18.65 -6.83
C GLU A 407 4.52 17.80 -8.10
N THR A 408 4.87 18.44 -9.18
CA THR A 408 5.25 17.80 -10.44
C THR A 408 6.76 17.85 -10.57
N ALA A 409 7.37 16.81 -11.06
CA ALA A 409 8.81 16.73 -11.06
C ALA A 409 9.34 15.91 -12.24
N PHE A 410 10.39 16.38 -12.89
CA PHE A 410 11.16 15.69 -13.92
C PHE A 410 12.34 14.96 -13.32
N ILE A 411 12.72 13.81 -13.87
CA ILE A 411 14.03 13.23 -13.61
C ILE A 411 14.92 13.51 -14.80
N ASP A 412 15.96 14.29 -14.57
CA ASP A 412 17.13 14.38 -15.42
C ASP A 412 18.35 14.18 -14.50
N GLU A 413 19.23 13.21 -14.82
CA GLU A 413 20.42 12.88 -14.03
C GLU A 413 20.17 12.64 -12.54
N GLY A 414 19.07 11.95 -12.20
CA GLY A 414 18.73 11.61 -10.80
C GLY A 414 17.95 12.70 -10.06
N THR A 415 17.53 13.76 -10.73
CA THR A 415 16.64 14.79 -10.19
C THR A 415 15.30 14.79 -10.92
N VAL A 416 14.24 15.13 -10.18
CA VAL A 416 12.85 15.11 -10.64
C VAL A 416 12.33 16.53 -10.78
N LEU A 417 11.91 16.94 -11.97
CA LEU A 417 11.40 18.27 -12.33
C LEU A 417 9.96 18.18 -12.89
N LEU A 418 9.19 19.25 -12.77
CA LEU A 418 7.83 19.39 -13.29
C LEU A 418 7.73 19.74 -14.76
N GLY A 419 6.90 19.03 -15.55
CA GLY A 419 6.61 19.33 -16.94
C GLY A 419 5.30 20.07 -17.19
N GLU A 420 5.24 20.80 -18.33
CA GLU A 420 4.03 21.54 -18.75
C GLU A 420 2.77 20.65 -18.90
N GLU A 421 2.92 19.40 -19.31
CA GLU A 421 1.80 18.45 -19.40
C GLU A 421 1.26 18.05 -18.03
N GLY A 422 2.12 17.92 -17.02
CA GLY A 422 1.72 17.67 -15.66
C GLY A 422 0.95 18.83 -15.04
N GLN A 423 1.30 20.05 -15.39
CA GLN A 423 0.55 21.25 -14.98
C GLN A 423 -0.85 21.28 -15.60
N LYS A 424 -0.99 20.94 -16.90
CA LYS A 424 -2.29 20.87 -17.58
C LYS A 424 -3.21 19.79 -17.04
N GLU A 425 -2.68 18.59 -16.69
CA GLU A 425 -3.47 17.54 -16.04
C GLU A 425 -3.95 17.96 -14.63
N LEU A 426 -3.13 18.72 -13.90
CA LEU A 426 -3.50 19.26 -12.59
C LEU A 426 -4.59 20.33 -12.70
N GLU A 427 -4.53 21.20 -13.70
CA GLU A 427 -5.57 22.20 -13.97
C GLU A 427 -6.91 21.56 -14.40
N LEU A 428 -6.88 20.38 -15.03
CA LEU A 428 -8.08 19.61 -15.35
C LEU A 428 -8.71 18.94 -14.10
N ILE A 429 -7.89 18.55 -13.13
CA ILE A 429 -8.34 17.98 -11.86
C ILE A 429 -8.87 19.08 -10.92
N ASP A 430 -8.31 20.27 -10.95
CA ASP A 430 -8.81 21.43 -10.20
C ASP A 430 -10.20 21.93 -10.68
N LYS A 431 -10.61 21.51 -11.89
CA LYS A 431 -11.93 21.83 -12.48
C LYS A 431 -12.99 20.75 -12.26
N LEU A 432 -12.61 19.60 -11.70
CA LEU A 432 -13.49 18.49 -11.32
C LEU A 432 -13.74 18.48 -9.81
#